data_1b6449cbc32af95f86ba6666ad4ee73a
#
_entry.id   1b6449cbc32af95f86ba6666ad4ee73a
#
_cell.length_a   1.000
_cell.length_b   1.000
_cell.length_c   1.000
_cell.angle_alpha   90.00
_cell.angle_beta   90.00
_cell.angle_gamma   90.00
#
_symmetry.space_group_name_H-M   'P 1'
#
loop_
_entity.id
_entity.type
_entity.pdbx_description
1 polymer ?
#
loop_
_entity_poly.entity_id
_entity_poly.type
_entity_poly.pdbx_seq_one_letter_code
_entity_poly.pdbx_strand_id
1 'polypeptide(L)'
;MIVVEAGQISMAIARRIGYSKKIIFGDYKFQNAENICAIMNNAGFDCIPFEMDLSDRNSIKSMIKETQKYGEIEMLVNGAGVSPSQASIEQILKVDLYGTAVLLEEVGKVIMNGGTGVTISSQSGKRMPQLTPEEDRLLACTPTEELLSLEILQLQNIENTLHAYQLAKRCNEKRVIFEACKWGERGARINSISPGIIVTPLAIDEFNGIRGDFYKNMFAKCPAGRPGTADEVANVTELLMSEKGAFITGTDFMCDGGATASYYYGALQSK
;
A
#
# COMPACT_ATOMS: atom_id res chain seq x y z
N MET A 1 15.98 -0.41 5.92
CA MET A 1 14.73 -0.56 5.15
C MET A 1 13.57 -0.78 6.11
N ILE A 2 12.48 -0.04 5.95
CA ILE A 2 11.23 -0.25 6.68
C ILE A 2 10.25 -0.99 5.77
N VAL A 3 9.62 -2.03 6.29
CA VAL A 3 8.54 -2.78 5.63
C VAL A 3 7.35 -2.84 6.59
N VAL A 4 6.21 -2.30 6.19
CA VAL A 4 4.98 -2.26 6.98
C VAL A 4 4.01 -3.29 6.43
N GLU A 5 3.48 -4.12 7.31
CA GLU A 5 2.69 -5.33 7.09
C GLU A 5 3.56 -6.56 6.73
N ALA A 6 3.47 -7.58 7.56
CA ALA A 6 4.16 -8.86 7.37
C ALA A 6 3.31 -9.83 6.54
N GLY A 7 2.99 -9.42 5.30
CA GLY A 7 2.20 -10.20 4.33
C GLY A 7 3.02 -10.72 3.15
N GLN A 8 2.36 -11.47 2.25
CA GLN A 8 3.01 -12.12 1.12
C GLN A 8 3.58 -11.11 0.11
N ILE A 9 2.88 -10.00 -0.17
CA ILE A 9 3.35 -8.96 -1.09
C ILE A 9 4.59 -8.29 -0.51
N SER A 10 4.52 -7.86 0.75
CA SER A 10 5.62 -7.21 1.45
C SER A 10 6.86 -8.12 1.56
N MET A 11 6.65 -9.42 1.83
CA MET A 11 7.73 -10.41 1.85
C MET A 11 8.37 -10.59 0.47
N ALA A 12 7.58 -10.71 -0.60
CA ALA A 12 8.09 -10.85 -1.96
C ALA A 12 8.92 -9.62 -2.37
N ILE A 13 8.45 -8.42 -2.03
CA ILE A 13 9.18 -7.17 -2.25
C ILE A 13 10.50 -7.17 -1.46
N ALA A 14 10.44 -7.46 -0.15
CA ALA A 14 11.62 -7.47 0.71
C ALA A 14 12.67 -8.48 0.24
N ARG A 15 12.27 -9.64 -0.23
CA ARG A 15 13.18 -10.63 -0.82
C ARG A 15 13.83 -10.13 -2.11
N ARG A 16 13.13 -9.34 -2.90
CA ARG A 16 13.62 -8.81 -4.19
C ARG A 16 14.63 -7.69 -4.03
N ILE A 17 14.39 -6.76 -3.12
CA ILE A 17 15.18 -5.52 -3.01
C ILE A 17 15.89 -5.32 -1.65
N GLY A 18 15.66 -6.19 -0.68
CA GLY A 18 16.19 -6.07 0.68
C GLY A 18 17.54 -6.75 0.93
N TYR A 19 18.19 -7.32 -0.10
CA TYR A 19 19.50 -7.94 0.06
C TYR A 19 20.54 -6.90 0.52
N SER A 20 21.45 -7.32 1.39
CA SER A 20 22.47 -6.46 2.01
C SER A 20 21.93 -5.30 2.85
N LYS A 21 20.65 -5.36 3.25
CA LYS A 21 20.01 -4.34 4.10
C LYS A 21 19.53 -4.92 5.43
N LYS A 22 19.58 -4.09 6.47
CA LYS A 22 18.82 -4.34 7.69
C LYS A 22 17.36 -4.02 7.39
N ILE A 23 16.47 -4.98 7.62
CA ILE A 23 15.04 -4.86 7.32
C ILE A 23 14.27 -4.87 8.64
N ILE A 24 13.49 -3.82 8.92
CA ILE A 24 12.58 -3.79 10.04
C ILE A 24 11.17 -4.07 9.51
N PHE A 25 10.62 -5.23 9.89
CA PHE A 25 9.24 -5.61 9.57
C PHE A 25 8.30 -5.18 10.68
N GLY A 26 7.41 -4.22 10.39
CA GLY A 26 6.36 -3.79 11.30
C GLY A 26 5.02 -4.44 10.96
N ASP A 27 4.35 -4.99 11.97
CA ASP A 27 2.98 -5.52 11.85
C ASP A 27 2.20 -5.23 13.12
N TYR A 28 0.88 -5.07 13.00
CA TYR A 28 0.00 -4.90 14.16
C TYR A 28 0.05 -6.12 15.10
N LYS A 29 0.17 -7.31 14.51
CA LYS A 29 0.39 -8.55 15.26
C LYS A 29 1.87 -8.89 15.24
N PHE A 30 2.57 -8.68 16.35
CA PHE A 30 3.99 -8.98 16.47
C PHE A 30 4.37 -10.38 15.94
N GLN A 31 3.52 -11.38 16.19
CA GLN A 31 3.75 -12.76 15.73
C GLN A 31 3.85 -12.87 14.18
N ASN A 32 3.11 -12.06 13.43
CA ASN A 32 3.22 -12.05 11.97
C ASN A 32 4.61 -11.54 11.54
N ALA A 33 5.06 -10.44 12.13
CA ALA A 33 6.39 -9.88 11.86
C ALA A 33 7.50 -10.89 12.26
N GLU A 34 7.36 -11.53 13.42
CA GLU A 34 8.30 -12.56 13.90
C GLU A 34 8.38 -13.75 12.95
N ASN A 35 7.25 -14.28 12.50
CA ASN A 35 7.19 -15.39 11.55
C ASN A 35 7.87 -15.06 10.22
N ILE A 36 7.57 -13.88 9.64
CA ILE A 36 8.20 -13.45 8.38
C ILE A 36 9.70 -13.22 8.57
N CYS A 37 10.12 -12.58 9.66
CA CYS A 37 11.53 -12.38 9.96
C CYS A 37 12.27 -13.72 10.12
N ALA A 38 11.67 -14.72 10.76
CA ALA A 38 12.27 -16.04 10.87
C ALA A 38 12.47 -16.69 9.49
N ILE A 39 11.47 -16.64 8.60
CA ILE A 39 11.58 -17.14 7.23
C ILE A 39 12.68 -16.40 6.45
N MET A 40 12.73 -15.09 6.56
CA MET A 40 13.69 -14.24 5.85
C MET A 40 15.12 -14.47 6.36
N ASN A 41 15.30 -14.52 7.69
CA ASN A 41 16.61 -14.77 8.32
C ASN A 41 17.15 -16.15 7.95
N ASN A 42 16.30 -17.19 7.92
CA ASN A 42 16.67 -18.52 7.45
C ASN A 42 17.07 -18.56 5.95
N ALA A 43 16.63 -17.55 5.19
CA ALA A 43 17.01 -17.36 3.78
C ALA A 43 18.21 -16.40 3.59
N GLY A 44 18.89 -16.00 4.68
CA GLY A 44 20.10 -15.18 4.64
C GLY A 44 19.87 -13.67 4.65
N PHE A 45 18.66 -13.21 4.91
CA PHE A 45 18.36 -11.78 5.12
C PHE A 45 18.63 -11.38 6.59
N ASP A 46 18.68 -10.08 6.85
CA ASP A 46 18.85 -9.52 8.19
C ASP A 46 17.59 -8.76 8.59
N CYS A 47 16.61 -9.48 9.15
CA CYS A 47 15.30 -8.97 9.49
C CYS A 47 15.05 -8.89 10.99
N ILE A 48 14.43 -7.82 11.44
CA ILE A 48 14.02 -7.59 12.83
C ILE A 48 12.50 -7.35 12.85
N PRO A 49 11.74 -8.07 13.67
CA PRO A 49 10.31 -7.85 13.85
C PRO A 49 10.05 -6.64 14.76
N PHE A 50 8.98 -5.91 14.47
CA PHE A 50 8.53 -4.77 15.28
C PHE A 50 7.00 -4.78 15.37
N GLU A 51 6.43 -4.60 16.57
CA GLU A 51 4.99 -4.39 16.74
C GLU A 51 4.65 -2.96 16.40
N MET A 52 3.78 -2.76 15.42
CA MET A 52 3.42 -1.42 14.95
C MET A 52 1.95 -1.33 14.58
N ASP A 53 1.24 -0.40 15.22
CA ASP A 53 -0.10 0.00 14.84
C ASP A 53 -0.02 1.17 13.86
N LEU A 54 -0.39 0.92 12.60
CA LEU A 54 -0.40 1.95 11.55
C LEU A 54 -1.42 3.05 11.84
N SER A 55 -2.46 2.78 12.64
CA SER A 55 -3.45 3.79 13.03
C SER A 55 -2.97 4.75 14.11
N ASP A 56 -1.81 4.50 14.72
CA ASP A 56 -1.22 5.33 15.78
C ASP A 56 0.09 5.99 15.33
N ARG A 57 0.07 7.32 15.23
CA ARG A 57 1.27 8.13 14.90
C ARG A 57 2.46 7.86 15.82
N ASN A 58 2.23 7.64 17.11
CA ASN A 58 3.32 7.38 18.05
C ASN A 58 3.94 6.01 17.81
N SER A 59 3.15 5.00 17.45
CA SER A 59 3.64 3.68 17.06
C SER A 59 4.52 3.76 15.80
N ILE A 60 4.08 4.52 14.78
CA ILE A 60 4.87 4.79 13.57
C ILE A 60 6.19 5.48 13.91
N LYS A 61 6.17 6.54 14.73
CA LYS A 61 7.39 7.24 15.17
C LYS A 61 8.33 6.33 15.95
N SER A 62 7.79 5.43 16.78
CA SER A 62 8.58 4.47 17.53
C SER A 62 9.32 3.49 16.61
N MET A 63 8.65 2.98 15.56
CA MET A 63 9.28 2.14 14.54
C MET A 63 10.38 2.89 13.78
N ILE A 64 10.12 4.14 13.38
CA ILE A 64 11.13 4.99 12.71
C ILE A 64 12.36 5.15 13.61
N LYS A 65 12.15 5.52 14.88
CA LYS A 65 13.22 5.69 15.88
C LYS A 65 14.01 4.39 16.10
N GLU A 66 13.33 3.25 16.16
CA GLU A 66 13.99 1.95 16.26
C GLU A 66 14.85 1.68 15.04
N THR A 67 14.31 1.90 13.84
CA THR A 67 15.04 1.70 12.58
C THR A 67 16.31 2.56 12.51
N GLN A 68 16.24 3.81 12.96
CA GLN A 68 17.39 4.74 12.94
C GLN A 68 18.56 4.30 13.84
N LYS A 69 18.36 3.38 14.78
CA LYS A 69 19.46 2.78 15.57
C LYS A 69 20.41 1.94 14.70
N TYR A 70 19.94 1.47 13.56
CA TYR A 70 20.70 0.62 12.64
C TYR A 70 21.27 1.37 11.43
N GLY A 71 20.97 2.65 11.29
CA GLY A 71 21.43 3.50 10.21
C GLY A 71 20.36 4.42 9.62
N GLU A 72 20.68 5.06 8.51
CA GLU A 72 19.72 5.92 7.81
C GLU A 72 18.63 5.09 7.13
N ILE A 73 17.44 5.67 7.01
CA ILE A 73 16.31 5.01 6.36
C ILE A 73 16.42 5.24 4.86
N GLU A 74 16.79 4.19 4.14
CA GLU A 74 16.98 4.21 2.69
C GLU A 74 15.70 3.84 1.93
N MET A 75 14.89 2.92 2.48
CA MET A 75 13.72 2.38 1.78
C MET A 75 12.50 2.27 2.68
N LEU A 76 11.33 2.61 2.12
CA LEU A 76 10.02 2.34 2.70
C LEU A 76 9.20 1.44 1.77
N VAL A 77 8.67 0.36 2.31
CA VAL A 77 7.59 -0.43 1.69
C VAL A 77 6.39 -0.39 2.61
N ASN A 78 5.31 0.25 2.18
CA ASN A 78 4.04 0.22 2.87
C ASN A 78 3.08 -0.74 2.15
N GLY A 79 2.99 -1.96 2.65
CA GLY A 79 2.04 -2.98 2.18
C GLY A 79 0.76 -3.05 3.02
N ALA A 80 0.69 -2.28 4.10
CA ALA A 80 -0.39 -2.38 5.07
C ALA A 80 -1.76 -1.97 4.52
N GLY A 81 -2.75 -2.67 5.00
CA GLY A 81 -4.14 -2.38 4.74
C GLY A 81 -5.05 -3.46 5.29
N VAL A 82 -6.29 -3.09 5.58
CA VAL A 82 -7.34 -4.01 6.04
C VAL A 82 -8.37 -4.24 4.93
N SER A 83 -8.85 -5.47 4.84
CA SER A 83 -9.83 -5.84 3.82
C SER A 83 -11.22 -5.31 4.16
N PRO A 84 -12.00 -4.84 3.15
CA PRO A 84 -13.39 -4.44 3.35
C PRO A 84 -14.32 -5.60 3.78
N SER A 85 -13.86 -6.85 3.67
CA SER A 85 -14.59 -8.02 4.16
C SER A 85 -14.34 -8.32 5.65
N GLN A 86 -13.32 -7.69 6.27
CA GLN A 86 -12.85 -8.02 7.61
C GLN A 86 -12.84 -6.85 8.60
N ALA A 87 -12.97 -5.61 8.09
CA ALA A 87 -12.85 -4.40 8.90
C ALA A 87 -14.08 -3.50 8.80
N SER A 88 -14.33 -2.71 9.84
CA SER A 88 -15.36 -1.66 9.83
C SER A 88 -14.91 -0.46 8.97
N ILE A 89 -15.86 0.41 8.62
CA ILE A 89 -15.56 1.65 7.88
C ILE A 89 -14.52 2.48 8.65
N GLU A 90 -14.69 2.66 9.95
CA GLU A 90 -13.79 3.43 10.79
C GLU A 90 -12.37 2.84 10.81
N GLN A 91 -12.25 1.52 10.90
CA GLN A 91 -10.95 0.84 10.86
C GLN A 91 -10.26 1.04 9.52
N ILE A 92 -10.99 0.91 8.40
CA ILE A 92 -10.45 1.13 7.04
C ILE A 92 -9.95 2.57 6.91
N LEU A 93 -10.75 3.56 7.31
CA LEU A 93 -10.34 4.96 7.24
C LEU A 93 -9.13 5.25 8.13
N LYS A 94 -9.08 4.65 9.32
CA LYS A 94 -8.03 4.92 10.29
C LYS A 94 -6.71 4.23 9.92
N VAL A 95 -6.76 2.99 9.45
CA VAL A 95 -5.57 2.21 9.08
C VAL A 95 -5.12 2.54 7.66
N ASP A 96 -6.00 2.32 6.67
CA ASP A 96 -5.60 2.39 5.25
C ASP A 96 -5.41 3.82 4.77
N LEU A 97 -6.23 4.77 5.25
CA LEU A 97 -6.20 6.14 4.79
C LEU A 97 -5.31 7.02 5.67
N TYR A 98 -5.72 7.24 6.93
CA TYR A 98 -4.98 8.11 7.86
C TYR A 98 -3.60 7.55 8.17
N GLY A 99 -3.51 6.28 8.55
CA GLY A 99 -2.23 5.65 8.91
C GLY A 99 -1.22 5.70 7.76
N THR A 100 -1.65 5.44 6.52
CA THR A 100 -0.78 5.61 5.35
C THR A 100 -0.31 7.04 5.20
N ALA A 101 -1.20 8.04 5.35
CA ALA A 101 -0.82 9.45 5.26
C ALA A 101 0.22 9.84 6.33
N VAL A 102 0.02 9.38 7.58
CA VAL A 102 1.00 9.58 8.67
C VAL A 102 2.34 8.93 8.34
N LEU A 103 2.33 7.69 7.88
CA LEU A 103 3.56 6.96 7.57
C LEU A 103 4.38 7.67 6.48
N LEU A 104 3.74 8.12 5.41
CA LEU A 104 4.39 8.86 4.32
C LEU A 104 4.98 10.17 4.81
N GLU A 105 4.24 10.90 5.65
CA GLU A 105 4.69 12.17 6.25
C GLU A 105 5.89 11.95 7.18
N GLU A 106 5.79 11.00 8.13
CA GLU A 106 6.83 10.80 9.15
C GLU A 106 8.12 10.20 8.56
N VAL A 107 8.02 9.24 7.64
CA VAL A 107 9.19 8.71 6.94
C VAL A 107 9.79 9.76 6.01
N GLY A 108 8.96 10.54 5.31
CA GLY A 108 9.41 11.64 4.45
C GLY A 108 10.28 12.68 5.16
N LYS A 109 10.09 12.87 6.48
CA LYS A 109 10.91 13.79 7.30
C LYS A 109 12.35 13.27 7.51
N VAL A 110 12.59 11.96 7.42
CA VAL A 110 13.83 11.31 7.82
C VAL A 110 14.45 10.40 6.75
N ILE A 111 13.78 10.19 5.64
CA ILE A 111 14.32 9.41 4.52
C ILE A 111 15.66 10.00 4.07
N MET A 112 16.66 9.17 3.80
CA MET A 112 17.97 9.64 3.35
C MET A 112 17.92 10.22 1.93
N ASN A 113 18.93 11.02 1.57
CA ASN A 113 19.11 11.44 0.19
C ASN A 113 19.33 10.23 -0.73
N GLY A 114 18.64 10.21 -1.87
CA GLY A 114 18.61 9.03 -2.76
C GLY A 114 17.67 7.92 -2.31
N GLY A 115 17.03 8.07 -1.16
CA GLY A 115 16.08 7.09 -0.63
C GLY A 115 14.83 6.92 -1.50
N THR A 116 14.17 5.76 -1.36
CA THR A 116 13.00 5.41 -2.16
C THR A 116 11.87 4.80 -1.34
N GLY A 117 10.64 5.04 -1.76
CA GLY A 117 9.47 4.45 -1.12
C GLY A 117 8.44 3.94 -2.11
N VAL A 118 7.67 2.94 -1.68
CA VAL A 118 6.48 2.46 -2.37
C VAL A 118 5.34 2.21 -1.39
N THR A 119 4.14 2.60 -1.80
CA THR A 119 2.88 2.28 -1.09
C THR A 119 2.02 1.38 -1.96
N ILE A 120 1.55 0.28 -1.38
CA ILE A 120 0.61 -0.62 -2.06
C ILE A 120 -0.80 -0.07 -1.89
N SER A 121 -1.31 0.50 -2.97
CA SER A 121 -2.68 0.94 -3.12
C SER A 121 -3.58 -0.21 -3.61
N SER A 122 -4.49 0.04 -4.53
CA SER A 122 -5.36 -0.99 -5.13
C SER A 122 -6.03 -0.47 -6.40
N GLN A 123 -6.26 -1.37 -7.36
CA GLN A 123 -7.20 -1.11 -8.47
C GLN A 123 -8.57 -0.57 -8.01
N SER A 124 -8.97 -0.88 -6.76
CA SER A 124 -10.25 -0.44 -6.20
C SER A 124 -10.35 1.08 -6.10
N GLY A 125 -9.26 1.79 -5.84
CA GLY A 125 -9.21 3.24 -5.84
C GLY A 125 -9.46 3.88 -7.22
N LYS A 126 -9.29 3.11 -8.30
CA LYS A 126 -9.60 3.53 -9.68
C LYS A 126 -11.03 3.20 -10.10
N ARG A 127 -11.63 2.15 -9.51
CA ARG A 127 -12.94 1.61 -9.90
C ARG A 127 -14.04 2.06 -8.94
N MET A 128 -14.08 3.34 -8.64
CA MET A 128 -15.11 4.00 -7.84
C MET A 128 -15.72 5.15 -8.66
N PRO A 129 -16.86 5.71 -8.27
CA PRO A 129 -17.36 6.94 -8.85
C PRO A 129 -16.27 8.02 -8.88
N GLN A 130 -16.20 8.77 -9.97
CA GLN A 130 -15.20 9.82 -10.11
C GLN A 130 -15.42 10.90 -9.05
N LEU A 131 -14.36 11.19 -8.30
CA LEU A 131 -14.31 12.35 -7.43
C LEU A 131 -14.10 13.61 -8.26
N THR A 132 -14.59 14.72 -7.76
CA THR A 132 -14.27 16.04 -8.34
C THR A 132 -12.78 16.35 -8.18
N PRO A 133 -12.19 17.20 -9.02
CA PRO A 133 -10.81 17.65 -8.84
C PRO A 133 -10.54 18.26 -7.46
N GLU A 134 -11.54 18.92 -6.88
CA GLU A 134 -11.42 19.50 -5.53
C GLU A 134 -11.39 18.42 -4.44
N GLU A 135 -12.24 17.39 -4.50
CA GLU A 135 -12.20 16.26 -3.57
C GLU A 135 -10.85 15.52 -3.64
N ASP A 136 -10.35 15.25 -4.84
CA ASP A 136 -9.00 14.68 -5.04
C ASP A 136 -7.91 15.57 -4.42
N ARG A 137 -8.03 16.90 -4.59
CA ARG A 137 -7.09 17.87 -3.99
C ARG A 137 -7.18 17.87 -2.47
N LEU A 138 -8.37 17.83 -1.91
CA LEU A 138 -8.56 17.73 -0.45
C LEU A 138 -7.95 16.45 0.11
N LEU A 139 -8.19 15.30 -0.51
CA LEU A 139 -7.56 14.04 -0.11
C LEU A 139 -6.03 14.11 -0.17
N ALA A 140 -5.46 14.79 -1.17
CA ALA A 140 -4.02 14.96 -1.32
C ALA A 140 -3.40 15.88 -0.27
N CYS A 141 -3.99 17.08 -0.07
CA CYS A 141 -3.30 18.22 0.53
C CYS A 141 -3.75 18.56 1.96
N THR A 142 -4.94 18.09 2.41
CA THR A 142 -5.41 18.38 3.78
C THR A 142 -4.38 17.91 4.81
N PRO A 143 -4.03 18.72 5.81
CA PRO A 143 -3.13 18.30 6.88
C PRO A 143 -3.55 16.94 7.46
N THR A 144 -2.58 16.08 7.74
CA THR A 144 -2.86 14.68 8.09
C THR A 144 -3.80 14.56 9.30
N GLU A 145 -3.65 15.43 10.32
CA GLU A 145 -4.51 15.40 11.50
C GLU A 145 -5.95 15.86 11.24
N GLU A 146 -6.17 16.60 10.16
CA GLU A 146 -7.49 17.09 9.74
C GLU A 146 -8.14 16.17 8.68
N LEU A 147 -7.39 15.19 8.17
CA LEU A 147 -7.79 14.41 7.01
C LEU A 147 -9.12 13.68 7.23
N LEU A 148 -9.29 13.04 8.40
CA LEU A 148 -10.54 12.33 8.73
C LEU A 148 -11.73 13.27 9.01
N SER A 149 -11.53 14.59 9.09
CA SER A 149 -12.62 15.56 9.23
C SER A 149 -13.25 15.97 7.90
N LEU A 150 -12.67 15.57 6.77
CA LEU A 150 -13.23 15.87 5.45
C LEU A 150 -14.65 15.33 5.29
N GLU A 151 -15.52 16.15 4.69
CA GLU A 151 -16.94 15.81 4.50
C GLU A 151 -17.14 14.47 3.77
N ILE A 152 -16.34 14.23 2.73
CA ILE A 152 -16.38 12.96 1.95
C ILE A 152 -16.02 11.73 2.77
N LEU A 153 -15.33 11.88 3.92
CA LEU A 153 -14.90 10.79 4.80
C LEU A 153 -15.81 10.63 6.02
N GLN A 154 -16.88 11.43 6.14
CA GLN A 154 -17.84 11.27 7.22
C GLN A 154 -18.72 10.02 7.02
N LEU A 155 -19.02 9.29 8.09
CA LEU A 155 -19.70 7.99 8.03
C LEU A 155 -21.04 8.04 7.28
N GLN A 156 -21.78 9.15 7.41
CA GLN A 156 -23.05 9.34 6.69
C GLN A 156 -22.89 9.45 5.17
N ASN A 157 -21.70 9.73 4.68
CA ASN A 157 -21.37 9.88 3.24
C ASN A 157 -20.70 8.62 2.67
N ILE A 158 -20.48 7.59 3.48
CA ILE A 158 -19.84 6.34 3.09
C ILE A 158 -20.87 5.22 3.06
N GLU A 159 -21.16 4.68 1.89
CA GLU A 159 -22.24 3.69 1.69
C GLU A 159 -21.98 2.34 2.39
N ASN A 160 -20.72 1.88 2.35
CA ASN A 160 -20.34 0.56 2.88
C ASN A 160 -18.81 0.46 3.02
N THR A 161 -18.33 -0.68 3.52
CA THR A 161 -16.88 -0.93 3.71
C THR A 161 -16.09 -0.95 2.41
N LEU A 162 -16.68 -1.36 1.27
CA LEU A 162 -16.02 -1.30 -0.02
C LEU A 162 -15.80 0.15 -0.46
N HIS A 163 -16.81 1.02 -0.29
CA HIS A 163 -16.68 2.45 -0.60
C HIS A 163 -15.62 3.11 0.28
N ALA A 164 -15.57 2.81 1.59
CA ALA A 164 -14.50 3.28 2.48
C ALA A 164 -13.11 2.85 1.98
N TYR A 165 -12.97 1.59 1.58
CA TYR A 165 -11.73 1.04 1.05
C TYR A 165 -11.33 1.71 -0.27
N GLN A 166 -12.27 1.94 -1.17
CA GLN A 166 -12.01 2.65 -2.43
C GLN A 166 -11.52 4.07 -2.18
N LEU A 167 -12.18 4.82 -1.27
CA LEU A 167 -11.76 6.16 -0.85
C LEU A 167 -10.35 6.13 -0.23
N ALA A 168 -10.07 5.16 0.65
CA ALA A 168 -8.76 5.03 1.29
C ALA A 168 -7.66 4.77 0.23
N LYS A 169 -7.89 3.84 -0.70
CA LYS A 169 -6.91 3.54 -1.75
C LYS A 169 -6.75 4.69 -2.75
N ARG A 170 -7.83 5.43 -3.07
CA ARG A 170 -7.74 6.67 -3.84
C ARG A 170 -6.93 7.73 -3.12
N CYS A 171 -7.17 7.92 -1.82
CA CYS A 171 -6.40 8.86 -1.00
C CYS A 171 -4.92 8.51 -0.99
N ASN A 172 -4.55 7.23 -0.86
CA ASN A 172 -3.15 6.79 -0.86
C ASN A 172 -2.41 7.23 -2.12
N GLU A 173 -3.03 7.07 -3.30
CA GLU A 173 -2.46 7.55 -4.56
C GLU A 173 -2.26 9.07 -4.55
N LYS A 174 -3.26 9.82 -4.07
CA LYS A 174 -3.20 11.28 -4.02
C LYS A 174 -2.16 11.78 -3.02
N ARG A 175 -2.06 11.12 -1.86
CA ARG A 175 -1.02 11.42 -0.87
C ARG A 175 0.38 11.15 -1.40
N VAL A 176 0.59 10.06 -2.12
CA VAL A 176 1.88 9.78 -2.76
C VAL A 176 2.28 10.88 -3.73
N ILE A 177 1.35 11.37 -4.58
CA ILE A 177 1.61 12.50 -5.50
C ILE A 177 2.01 13.76 -4.72
N PHE A 178 1.31 14.09 -3.65
CA PHE A 178 1.59 15.26 -2.83
C PHE A 178 2.92 15.12 -2.06
N GLU A 179 3.12 14.00 -1.39
CA GLU A 179 4.33 13.75 -0.60
C GLU A 179 5.59 13.61 -1.47
N ALA A 180 5.47 13.22 -2.74
CA ALA A 180 6.60 13.14 -3.67
C ALA A 180 7.35 14.48 -3.81
N CYS A 181 6.65 15.63 -3.69
CA CYS A 181 7.28 16.94 -3.69
C CYS A 181 8.19 17.10 -2.46
N LYS A 182 7.70 16.77 -1.27
CA LYS A 182 8.45 16.88 -0.02
C LYS A 182 9.61 15.86 0.06
N TRP A 183 9.37 14.63 -0.42
CA TRP A 183 10.42 13.63 -0.53
C TRP A 183 11.53 14.10 -1.50
N GLY A 184 11.11 14.75 -2.60
CA GLY A 184 12.03 15.34 -3.59
C GLY A 184 12.94 16.44 -3.01
N GLU A 185 12.46 17.25 -2.07
CA GLU A 185 13.28 18.23 -1.34
C GLU A 185 14.44 17.59 -0.59
N ARG A 186 14.31 16.30 -0.23
CA ARG A 186 15.37 15.50 0.38
C ARG A 186 16.18 14.67 -0.62
N GLY A 187 15.88 14.80 -1.91
CA GLY A 187 16.49 13.99 -2.97
C GLY A 187 15.98 12.55 -3.01
N ALA A 188 14.84 12.27 -2.39
CA ALA A 188 14.23 10.95 -2.33
C ALA A 188 13.00 10.85 -3.25
N ARG A 189 12.53 9.61 -3.53
CA ARG A 189 11.41 9.33 -4.41
C ARG A 189 10.37 8.46 -3.71
N ILE A 190 9.09 8.69 -4.01
CA ILE A 190 7.98 7.87 -3.52
C ILE A 190 6.97 7.63 -4.65
N ASN A 191 6.48 6.40 -4.75
CA ASN A 191 5.46 6.01 -5.73
C ASN A 191 4.41 5.11 -5.07
N SER A 192 3.29 4.88 -5.74
CA SER A 192 2.34 3.83 -5.38
C SER A 192 2.23 2.78 -6.47
N ILE A 193 1.79 1.61 -6.07
CA ILE A 193 1.38 0.54 -6.98
C ILE A 193 -0.07 0.21 -6.66
N SER A 194 -0.90 0.11 -7.69
CA SER A 194 -2.29 -0.33 -7.60
C SER A 194 -2.41 -1.74 -8.16
N PRO A 195 -2.23 -2.79 -7.32
CA PRO A 195 -2.41 -4.16 -7.77
C PRO A 195 -3.87 -4.48 -8.07
N GLY A 196 -4.06 -5.46 -8.95
CA GLY A 196 -5.30 -6.18 -9.08
C GLY A 196 -5.50 -7.20 -7.97
N ILE A 197 -6.16 -8.31 -8.31
CA ILE A 197 -6.30 -9.42 -7.38
C ILE A 197 -5.00 -10.23 -7.41
N ILE A 198 -4.33 -10.28 -6.27
CA ILE A 198 -3.06 -10.98 -6.07
C ILE A 198 -3.32 -12.22 -5.21
N VAL A 199 -2.77 -13.35 -5.64
CA VAL A 199 -2.86 -14.61 -4.87
C VAL A 199 -2.11 -14.46 -3.55
N THR A 200 -2.87 -14.47 -2.47
CA THR A 200 -2.40 -14.44 -1.07
C THR A 200 -3.26 -15.42 -0.27
N PRO A 201 -2.88 -15.84 0.94
CA PRO A 201 -3.73 -16.68 1.77
C PRO A 201 -5.14 -16.13 1.92
N LEU A 202 -5.29 -14.83 2.18
CA LEU A 202 -6.59 -14.16 2.25
C LEU A 202 -7.37 -14.28 0.92
N ALA A 203 -6.72 -14.04 -0.21
CA ALA A 203 -7.37 -14.15 -1.52
C ALA A 203 -7.81 -15.59 -1.83
N ILE A 204 -7.02 -16.60 -1.43
CA ILE A 204 -7.38 -18.01 -1.58
C ILE A 204 -8.66 -18.33 -0.78
N ASP A 205 -8.78 -17.84 0.45
CA ASP A 205 -9.98 -18.01 1.27
C ASP A 205 -11.20 -17.35 0.61
N GLU A 206 -11.04 -16.15 0.04
CA GLU A 206 -12.09 -15.45 -0.70
C GLU A 206 -12.48 -16.18 -2.01
N PHE A 207 -11.53 -16.76 -2.74
CA PHE A 207 -11.79 -17.53 -3.97
C PHE A 207 -12.57 -18.81 -3.70
N ASN A 208 -12.37 -19.42 -2.55
CA ASN A 208 -13.07 -20.61 -2.11
C ASN A 208 -14.36 -20.31 -1.31
N GLY A 209 -14.60 -19.05 -0.98
CA GLY A 209 -15.74 -18.58 -0.20
C GLY A 209 -16.94 -18.16 -1.07
N ILE A 210 -17.88 -17.48 -0.44
CA ILE A 210 -19.13 -16.99 -1.05
C ILE A 210 -18.90 -16.11 -2.29
N ARG A 211 -17.75 -15.43 -2.38
CA ARG A 211 -17.38 -14.58 -3.51
C ARG A 211 -16.60 -15.28 -4.61
N GLY A 212 -16.38 -16.59 -4.52
CA GLY A 212 -15.55 -17.34 -5.46
C GLY A 212 -15.98 -17.19 -6.92
N ASP A 213 -17.29 -17.26 -7.21
CA ASP A 213 -17.80 -17.10 -8.57
C ASP A 213 -17.65 -15.67 -9.11
N PHE A 214 -17.73 -14.67 -8.24
CA PHE A 214 -17.44 -13.27 -8.60
C PHE A 214 -15.98 -13.14 -9.08
N TYR A 215 -15.02 -13.72 -8.36
CA TYR A 215 -13.61 -13.67 -8.72
C TYR A 215 -13.32 -14.45 -10.00
N LYS A 216 -13.89 -15.66 -10.19
CA LYS A 216 -13.78 -16.44 -11.41
C LYS A 216 -14.28 -15.66 -12.63
N ASN A 217 -15.47 -15.03 -12.51
CA ASN A 217 -16.02 -14.19 -13.58
C ASN A 217 -15.12 -12.98 -13.87
N MET A 218 -14.57 -12.35 -12.85
CA MET A 218 -13.66 -11.23 -13.04
C MET A 218 -12.38 -11.66 -13.77
N PHE A 219 -11.77 -12.80 -13.41
CA PHE A 219 -10.60 -13.33 -14.12
C PHE A 219 -10.92 -13.66 -15.57
N ALA A 220 -12.04 -14.32 -15.85
CA ALA A 220 -12.45 -14.66 -17.19
C ALA A 220 -12.67 -13.43 -18.10
N LYS A 221 -13.00 -12.30 -17.51
CA LYS A 221 -13.24 -11.01 -18.20
C LYS A 221 -12.08 -10.04 -18.15
N CYS A 222 -11.02 -10.37 -17.42
CA CYS A 222 -9.80 -9.59 -17.33
C CYS A 222 -8.86 -9.98 -18.48
N PRO A 223 -8.17 -9.04 -19.15
CA PRO A 223 -7.23 -9.34 -20.23
C PRO A 223 -6.18 -10.40 -19.90
N ALA A 224 -5.65 -10.40 -18.66
CA ALA A 224 -4.68 -11.41 -18.23
C ALA A 224 -5.29 -12.81 -18.02
N GLY A 225 -6.60 -12.95 -17.84
CA GLY A 225 -7.30 -14.22 -17.64
C GLY A 225 -7.00 -14.94 -16.33
N ARG A 226 -6.30 -14.30 -15.39
CA ARG A 226 -5.86 -14.88 -14.13
C ARG A 226 -5.62 -13.84 -13.05
N PRO A 227 -5.55 -14.24 -11.76
CA PRO A 227 -4.99 -13.38 -10.71
C PRO A 227 -3.48 -13.17 -10.92
N GLY A 228 -2.94 -12.11 -10.33
CA GLY A 228 -1.51 -11.84 -10.26
C GLY A 228 -0.85 -12.56 -9.08
N THR A 229 0.47 -12.52 -9.03
CA THR A 229 1.28 -13.05 -7.93
C THR A 229 1.97 -11.91 -7.16
N ALA A 230 2.37 -12.17 -5.92
CA ALA A 230 3.15 -11.23 -5.12
C ALA A 230 4.48 -10.85 -5.82
N ASP A 231 5.10 -11.79 -6.53
CA ASP A 231 6.33 -11.54 -7.30
C ASP A 231 6.12 -10.59 -8.48
N GLU A 232 4.96 -10.58 -9.12
CA GLU A 232 4.64 -9.62 -10.18
C GLU A 232 4.54 -8.19 -9.64
N VAL A 233 4.02 -8.01 -8.42
CA VAL A 233 4.05 -6.71 -7.72
C VAL A 233 5.48 -6.35 -7.32
N ALA A 234 6.26 -7.31 -6.84
CA ALA A 234 7.66 -7.10 -6.48
C ALA A 234 8.53 -6.68 -7.68
N ASN A 235 8.24 -7.20 -8.89
CA ASN A 235 8.92 -6.78 -10.13
C ASN A 235 8.71 -5.28 -10.43
N VAL A 236 7.47 -4.79 -10.27
CA VAL A 236 7.16 -3.37 -10.43
C VAL A 236 7.85 -2.54 -9.34
N THR A 237 7.84 -3.04 -8.10
CA THR A 237 8.52 -2.38 -6.98
C THR A 237 10.02 -2.25 -7.23
N GLU A 238 10.68 -3.31 -7.71
CA GLU A 238 12.11 -3.27 -8.06
C GLU A 238 12.40 -2.21 -9.12
N LEU A 239 11.57 -2.09 -10.16
CA LEU A 239 11.71 -1.03 -11.15
C LEU A 239 11.62 0.35 -10.50
N LEU A 240 10.57 0.60 -9.71
CA LEU A 240 10.30 1.92 -9.12
C LEU A 240 11.36 2.34 -8.09
N MET A 241 11.91 1.39 -7.33
CA MET A 241 12.83 1.67 -6.24
C MET A 241 14.31 1.55 -6.61
N SER A 242 14.65 1.06 -7.80
CA SER A 242 16.02 0.97 -8.31
C SER A 242 16.43 2.21 -9.13
N GLU A 243 17.70 2.24 -9.55
CA GLU A 243 18.25 3.24 -10.47
C GLU A 243 17.50 3.29 -11.82
N LYS A 244 16.90 2.16 -12.26
CA LYS A 244 16.10 2.13 -13.50
C LYS A 244 14.86 3.02 -13.40
N GLY A 245 14.33 3.24 -12.19
CA GLY A 245 13.22 4.13 -11.90
C GLY A 245 13.64 5.53 -11.46
N ALA A 246 14.90 5.97 -11.66
CA ALA A 246 15.42 7.23 -11.15
C ALA A 246 14.62 8.48 -11.56
N PHE A 247 13.91 8.43 -12.68
CA PHE A 247 13.05 9.53 -13.15
C PHE A 247 11.56 9.30 -12.88
N ILE A 248 11.22 8.30 -12.05
CA ILE A 248 9.82 7.95 -11.69
C ILE A 248 9.59 8.31 -10.23
N THR A 249 8.75 9.32 -9.98
CA THR A 249 8.32 9.71 -8.63
C THR A 249 6.93 10.35 -8.68
N GLY A 250 6.15 10.22 -7.62
CA GLY A 250 4.81 10.80 -7.50
C GLY A 250 3.79 10.16 -8.45
N THR A 251 3.97 8.91 -8.85
CA THR A 251 3.05 8.22 -9.74
C THR A 251 2.43 6.99 -9.07
N ASP A 252 1.26 6.59 -9.59
CA ASP A 252 0.63 5.32 -9.29
C ASP A 252 0.78 4.37 -10.48
N PHE A 253 1.32 3.19 -10.22
CA PHE A 253 1.58 2.18 -11.23
C PHE A 253 0.52 1.06 -11.17
N MET A 254 -0.32 0.97 -12.22
CA MET A 254 -1.32 -0.08 -12.31
C MET A 254 -0.66 -1.44 -12.59
N CYS A 255 -0.92 -2.43 -11.74
CA CYS A 255 -0.46 -3.81 -11.87
C CYS A 255 -1.63 -4.78 -11.64
N ASP A 256 -2.65 -4.78 -12.51
CA ASP A 256 -3.95 -5.41 -12.30
C ASP A 256 -4.38 -6.40 -13.41
N GLY A 257 -3.47 -6.75 -14.30
CA GLY A 257 -3.77 -7.65 -15.42
C GLY A 257 -4.81 -7.10 -16.39
N GLY A 258 -5.06 -5.77 -16.39
CA GLY A 258 -6.03 -5.11 -17.25
C GLY A 258 -7.46 -5.13 -16.70
N ALA A 259 -7.67 -5.50 -15.44
CA ALA A 259 -9.02 -5.55 -14.85
C ALA A 259 -9.70 -4.17 -14.83
N THR A 260 -8.95 -3.09 -14.54
CA THR A 260 -9.48 -1.71 -14.58
C THR A 260 -9.80 -1.28 -16.02
N ALA A 261 -8.98 -1.62 -17.00
CA ALA A 261 -9.28 -1.37 -18.40
C ALA A 261 -10.56 -2.08 -18.84
N SER A 262 -10.73 -3.35 -18.43
CA SER A 262 -11.94 -4.12 -18.71
C SER A 262 -13.18 -3.57 -18.00
N TYR A 263 -13.00 -2.97 -16.80
CA TYR A 263 -14.08 -2.32 -16.07
C TYR A 263 -14.61 -1.06 -16.81
N TYR A 264 -13.73 -0.26 -17.38
CA TYR A 264 -14.15 0.95 -18.10
C TYR A 264 -14.58 0.71 -19.54
N TYR A 265 -13.92 -0.21 -20.25
CA TYR A 265 -14.04 -0.33 -21.70
C TYR A 265 -14.28 -1.75 -22.20
N GLY A 266 -14.38 -2.73 -21.30
CA GLY A 266 -14.43 -4.15 -21.67
C GLY A 266 -15.57 -4.92 -21.02
N ALA A 267 -15.36 -6.22 -20.88
CA ALA A 267 -16.37 -7.18 -20.45
C ALA A 267 -16.78 -7.07 -18.96
N LEU A 268 -16.03 -6.32 -18.16
CA LEU A 268 -16.39 -6.01 -16.76
C LEU A 268 -17.22 -4.73 -16.61
N GLN A 269 -17.47 -3.98 -17.68
CA GLN A 269 -18.30 -2.77 -17.65
C GLN A 269 -19.72 -3.12 -17.18
N SER A 270 -20.21 -2.40 -16.17
CA SER A 270 -21.62 -2.44 -15.78
C SER A 270 -22.47 -1.87 -16.92
N LYS A 271 -23.42 -2.67 -17.42
CA LYS A 271 -24.38 -2.22 -18.43
C LYS A 271 -25.42 -1.31 -17.79
#